data_8faaad7bf51077c600afbe853e9affd6
#
_entry.id   8faaad7bf51077c600afbe853e9affd6
#
_cell.length_a   1.000
_cell.length_b   1.000
_cell.length_c   1.000
_cell.angle_alpha   90.00
_cell.angle_beta   90.00
_cell.angle_gamma   90.00
#
_symmetry.space_group_name_H-M   'P 1'
#
loop_
_entity.id
_entity.type
_entity.pdbx_description
1 polymer ?
#
loop_
_entity_poly.entity_id
_entity_poly.type
_entity_poly.pdbx_seq_one_letter_code
_entity_poly.pdbx_strand_id
1 'polypeptide(L)'
;MGKTLDSFEFEAVPMVSKAQVMALTSGDGWIEKGANLLLFGPPGGGKSHLAAAIALALVENGWRVLFMRTSDLVQRLQIARRDLALESALANLDKYHLLILDDIVYVSKDQAETSVLFELIGSRYERRSMLITANQPFGEWGKVFPDQAMTLAAIDRLVHHATIFEMNVESYRRRAALDRKRGPGRPPTHATIKEKT
;
A
#
# COMPACT_ATOMS: atom_id res chain seq x y z
N MET A 1 -6.67 6.17 -18.10
CA MET A 1 -5.70 5.07 -18.14
C MET A 1 -5.80 4.28 -16.85
N GLY A 2 -6.04 2.96 -16.95
CA GLY A 2 -6.15 2.08 -15.78
C GLY A 2 -4.78 1.91 -15.10
N LYS A 3 -4.78 1.62 -13.80
CA LYS A 3 -3.58 1.28 -13.03
C LYS A 3 -3.23 -0.20 -13.28
N THR A 4 -2.45 -0.46 -14.32
CA THR A 4 -1.99 -1.80 -14.72
C THR A 4 -0.50 -1.96 -14.50
N LEU A 5 0.02 -3.19 -14.55
CA LEU A 5 1.46 -3.44 -14.48
C LEU A 5 2.19 -2.87 -15.69
N ASP A 6 1.57 -2.85 -16.86
CA ASP A 6 2.15 -2.26 -18.07
C ASP A 6 2.27 -0.73 -17.99
N SER A 7 1.37 -0.09 -17.22
CA SER A 7 1.40 1.36 -16.98
C SER A 7 2.27 1.75 -15.78
N PHE A 8 2.83 0.77 -15.05
CA PHE A 8 3.70 1.03 -13.91
C PHE A 8 5.16 1.19 -14.35
N GLU A 9 5.75 2.34 -14.05
CA GLU A 9 7.13 2.67 -14.41
C GLU A 9 8.12 2.05 -13.42
N PHE A 10 8.51 0.79 -13.62
CA PHE A 10 9.49 0.10 -12.78
C PHE A 10 10.84 0.80 -12.73
N GLU A 11 11.26 1.43 -13.84
CA GLU A 11 12.51 2.18 -13.92
C GLU A 11 12.54 3.39 -12.96
N ALA A 12 11.38 3.96 -12.66
CA ALA A 12 11.25 5.04 -11.70
C ALA A 12 11.33 4.56 -10.23
N VAL A 13 11.24 3.25 -9.99
CA VAL A 13 11.26 2.63 -8.67
C VAL A 13 12.22 1.42 -8.68
N PRO A 14 13.53 1.64 -8.86
CA PRO A 14 14.50 0.57 -9.11
C PRO A 14 14.67 -0.45 -7.97
N MET A 15 14.24 -0.10 -6.75
CA MET A 15 14.23 -1.02 -5.61
C MET A 15 13.09 -2.06 -5.68
N VAL A 16 12.12 -1.89 -6.58
CA VAL A 16 11.03 -2.86 -6.80
C VAL A 16 11.35 -3.69 -8.02
N SER A 17 11.70 -4.95 -7.82
CA SER A 17 11.99 -5.88 -8.91
C SER A 17 10.72 -6.22 -9.69
N LYS A 18 10.71 -5.93 -10.99
CA LYS A 18 9.63 -6.33 -11.91
C LYS A 18 9.39 -7.84 -11.85
N ALA A 19 10.46 -8.64 -11.81
CA ALA A 19 10.37 -10.09 -11.76
C ALA A 19 9.68 -10.58 -10.47
N GLN A 20 9.99 -9.96 -9.31
CA GLN A 20 9.32 -10.28 -8.05
C GLN A 20 7.84 -9.91 -8.10
N VAL A 21 7.50 -8.74 -8.65
CA VAL A 21 6.09 -8.32 -8.79
C VAL A 21 5.34 -9.28 -9.70
N MET A 22 5.92 -9.67 -10.84
CA MET A 22 5.30 -10.64 -11.75
C MET A 22 5.09 -12.00 -11.08
N ALA A 23 6.04 -12.47 -10.26
CA ALA A 23 5.86 -13.70 -9.49
C ALA A 23 4.71 -13.62 -8.46
N LEU A 24 4.47 -12.44 -7.87
CA LEU A 24 3.36 -12.22 -6.93
C LEU A 24 1.98 -12.25 -7.63
N THR A 25 1.91 -11.96 -8.92
CA THR A 25 0.63 -11.89 -9.64
C THR A 25 -0.02 -13.25 -9.90
N SER A 26 0.72 -14.37 -9.82
CA SER A 26 0.12 -15.71 -9.86
C SER A 26 -0.71 -16.00 -8.60
N GLY A 27 -0.30 -15.47 -7.46
CA GLY A 27 -0.98 -15.67 -6.17
C GLY A 27 -0.62 -16.97 -5.45
N ASP A 28 -0.23 -18.02 -6.17
CA ASP A 28 -0.06 -19.38 -5.64
C ASP A 28 0.98 -19.49 -4.52
N GLY A 29 2.03 -18.70 -4.59
CA GLY A 29 3.14 -18.79 -3.64
C GLY A 29 2.89 -18.13 -2.28
N TRP A 30 1.93 -17.22 -2.17
CA TRP A 30 1.76 -16.39 -0.99
C TRP A 30 0.30 -16.23 -0.52
N ILE A 31 -0.67 -16.07 -1.42
CA ILE A 31 -2.09 -15.89 -1.04
C ILE A 31 -2.63 -17.16 -0.38
N GLU A 32 -2.30 -18.33 -0.89
CA GLU A 32 -2.73 -19.61 -0.31
C GLU A 32 -2.18 -19.83 1.11
N LYS A 33 -1.00 -19.27 1.39
CA LYS A 33 -0.34 -19.38 2.70
C LYS A 33 -0.76 -18.30 3.69
N GLY A 34 -1.66 -17.39 3.29
CA GLY A 34 -2.02 -16.24 4.12
C GLY A 34 -0.86 -15.27 4.35
N ALA A 35 0.15 -15.25 3.47
CA ALA A 35 1.27 -14.33 3.56
C ALA A 35 0.86 -12.92 3.13
N ASN A 36 1.57 -11.90 3.61
CA ASN A 36 1.24 -10.51 3.37
C ASN A 36 2.20 -9.83 2.38
N LEU A 37 1.76 -8.71 1.81
CA LEU A 37 2.60 -7.82 1.01
C LEU A 37 2.50 -6.40 1.57
N LEU A 38 3.64 -5.82 1.92
CA LEU A 38 3.70 -4.50 2.53
C LEU A 38 4.48 -3.54 1.62
N LEU A 39 3.86 -2.41 1.28
CA LEU A 39 4.42 -1.39 0.41
C LEU A 39 4.62 -0.10 1.21
N PHE A 40 5.88 0.25 1.48
CA PHE A 40 6.28 1.45 2.21
C PHE A 40 6.90 2.49 1.29
N GLY A 41 6.77 3.76 1.63
CA GLY A 41 7.46 4.83 0.93
C GLY A 41 6.70 6.15 0.96
N PRO A 42 7.31 7.24 0.49
CA PRO A 42 6.72 8.57 0.55
C PRO A 42 5.42 8.69 -0.26
N PRO A 43 4.58 9.68 0.05
CA PRO A 43 3.41 10.00 -0.76
C PRO A 43 3.79 10.25 -2.22
N GLY A 44 3.03 9.67 -3.15
CA GLY A 44 3.30 9.80 -4.59
C GLY A 44 4.39 8.87 -5.14
N GLY A 45 4.95 7.96 -4.34
CA GLY A 45 5.93 6.95 -4.76
C GLY A 45 5.37 5.78 -5.58
N GLY A 46 4.08 5.78 -5.94
CA GLY A 46 3.50 4.72 -6.80
C GLY A 46 2.88 3.54 -6.05
N LYS A 47 2.88 3.51 -4.70
CA LYS A 47 2.35 2.40 -3.90
C LYS A 47 0.92 1.98 -4.26
N SER A 48 -0.03 2.92 -4.25
CA SER A 48 -1.43 2.64 -4.61
C SER A 48 -1.62 2.27 -6.08
N HIS A 49 -0.70 2.69 -6.96
CA HIS A 49 -0.68 2.24 -8.35
C HIS A 49 -0.24 0.77 -8.41
N LEU A 50 0.88 0.45 -7.79
CA LEU A 50 1.40 -0.92 -7.75
C LEU A 50 0.40 -1.87 -7.09
N ALA A 51 -0.18 -1.48 -5.94
CA ALA A 51 -1.21 -2.26 -5.26
C ALA A 51 -2.41 -2.55 -6.16
N ALA A 52 -2.92 -1.54 -6.88
CA ALA A 52 -4.04 -1.71 -7.80
C ALA A 52 -3.68 -2.55 -9.03
N ALA A 53 -2.46 -2.43 -9.55
CA ALA A 53 -1.99 -3.21 -10.68
C ALA A 53 -1.83 -4.71 -10.32
N ILE A 54 -1.28 -5.00 -9.13
CA ILE A 54 -1.22 -6.38 -8.60
C ILE A 54 -2.63 -6.93 -8.37
N ALA A 55 -3.54 -6.12 -7.79
CA ALA A 55 -4.93 -6.51 -7.58
C ALA A 55 -5.61 -6.93 -8.88
N LEU A 56 -5.46 -6.13 -9.94
CA LEU A 56 -6.04 -6.42 -11.25
C LEU A 56 -5.51 -7.73 -11.81
N ALA A 57 -4.19 -7.92 -11.83
CA ALA A 57 -3.58 -9.15 -12.31
C ALA A 57 -4.03 -10.40 -11.51
N LEU A 58 -4.17 -10.27 -10.19
CA LEU A 58 -4.69 -11.36 -9.36
C LEU A 58 -6.15 -11.68 -9.65
N VAL A 59 -6.99 -10.68 -9.90
CA VAL A 59 -8.40 -10.88 -10.29
C VAL A 59 -8.48 -11.59 -11.65
N GLU A 60 -7.64 -11.20 -12.61
CA GLU A 60 -7.54 -11.86 -13.90
C GLU A 60 -7.10 -13.34 -13.77
N ASN A 61 -6.32 -13.66 -12.75
CA ASN A 61 -5.92 -15.04 -12.39
C ASN A 61 -6.95 -15.76 -11.48
N GLY A 62 -8.14 -15.20 -11.30
CA GLY A 62 -9.25 -15.85 -10.59
C GLY A 62 -9.28 -15.64 -9.07
N TRP A 63 -8.39 -14.80 -8.51
CA TRP A 63 -8.41 -14.49 -7.09
C TRP A 63 -9.49 -13.48 -6.74
N ARG A 64 -10.13 -13.65 -5.59
CA ARG A 64 -11.08 -12.67 -5.05
C ARG A 64 -10.32 -11.63 -4.24
N VAL A 65 -10.26 -10.41 -4.75
CA VAL A 65 -9.55 -9.28 -4.16
C VAL A 65 -10.51 -8.16 -3.80
N LEU A 66 -10.37 -7.59 -2.62
CA LEU A 66 -11.07 -6.39 -2.20
C LEU A 66 -10.06 -5.27 -1.96
N PHE A 67 -10.22 -4.15 -2.66
CA PHE A 67 -9.41 -2.94 -2.49
C PHE A 67 -10.21 -1.87 -1.74
N MET A 68 -9.72 -1.42 -0.60
CA MET A 68 -10.33 -0.35 0.19
C MET A 68 -9.30 0.62 0.76
N ARG A 69 -9.72 1.85 1.00
CA ARG A 69 -8.97 2.74 1.89
C ARG A 69 -9.08 2.24 3.32
N THR A 70 -8.01 2.33 4.08
CA THR A 70 -8.00 1.87 5.47
C THR A 70 -9.02 2.62 6.32
N SER A 71 -9.14 3.95 6.13
CA SER A 71 -10.14 4.78 6.83
C SER A 71 -11.58 4.31 6.60
N ASP A 72 -11.92 3.98 5.35
CA ASP A 72 -13.29 3.57 4.98
C ASP A 72 -13.63 2.21 5.61
N LEU A 73 -12.66 1.28 5.62
CA LEU A 73 -12.85 -0.02 6.25
C LEU A 73 -12.98 0.09 7.77
N VAL A 74 -12.09 0.86 8.41
CA VAL A 74 -12.16 1.08 9.87
C VAL A 74 -13.50 1.67 10.27
N GLN A 75 -14.01 2.67 9.55
CA GLN A 75 -15.33 3.24 9.82
C GLN A 75 -16.45 2.19 9.70
N ARG A 76 -16.41 1.34 8.67
CA ARG A 76 -17.39 0.25 8.52
C ARG A 76 -17.33 -0.75 9.67
N LEU A 77 -16.13 -1.14 10.10
CA LEU A 77 -15.94 -2.08 11.20
C LEU A 77 -16.37 -1.48 12.55
N GLN A 78 -16.16 -0.17 12.76
CA GLN A 78 -16.65 0.52 13.95
C GLN A 78 -18.19 0.56 13.99
N ILE A 79 -18.84 0.82 12.87
CA ILE A 79 -20.29 0.75 12.75
C ILE A 79 -20.77 -0.67 13.07
N ALA A 80 -20.15 -1.68 12.47
CA ALA A 80 -20.48 -3.08 12.72
C ALA A 80 -20.29 -3.47 14.19
N ARG A 81 -19.23 -2.97 14.86
CA ARG A 81 -19.02 -3.18 16.31
C ARG A 81 -20.13 -2.57 17.13
N ARG A 82 -20.49 -1.32 16.86
CA ARG A 82 -21.61 -0.63 17.54
C ARG A 82 -22.91 -1.38 17.39
N ASP A 83 -23.15 -1.97 16.22
CA ASP A 83 -24.36 -2.70 15.88
C ASP A 83 -24.29 -4.19 16.30
N LEU A 84 -23.28 -4.58 17.10
CA LEU A 84 -23.00 -5.96 17.56
C LEU A 84 -22.85 -6.98 16.42
N ALA A 85 -22.39 -6.53 15.25
CA ALA A 85 -22.25 -7.33 14.03
C ALA A 85 -20.79 -7.43 13.56
N LEU A 86 -19.80 -7.10 14.41
CA LEU A 86 -18.38 -7.08 14.01
C LEU A 86 -17.90 -8.45 13.53
N GLU A 87 -18.26 -9.53 14.23
CA GLU A 87 -17.88 -10.88 13.83
C GLU A 87 -18.38 -11.24 12.42
N SER A 88 -19.64 -10.93 12.14
CA SER A 88 -20.24 -11.12 10.82
C SER A 88 -19.55 -10.27 9.75
N ALA A 89 -19.16 -9.04 10.08
CA ALA A 89 -18.44 -8.15 9.17
C ALA A 89 -17.05 -8.72 8.83
N LEU A 90 -16.31 -9.20 9.84
CA LEU A 90 -15.01 -9.84 9.64
C LEU A 90 -15.14 -11.13 8.80
N ALA A 91 -16.14 -11.98 9.09
CA ALA A 91 -16.43 -13.19 8.32
C ALA A 91 -16.78 -12.88 6.85
N ASN A 92 -17.45 -11.76 6.58
CA ASN A 92 -17.70 -11.31 5.21
C ASN A 92 -16.43 -10.89 4.47
N LEU A 93 -15.46 -10.30 5.17
CA LEU A 93 -14.15 -9.98 4.59
C LEU A 93 -13.33 -11.22 4.28
N ASP A 94 -13.51 -12.31 5.02
CA ASP A 94 -12.82 -13.59 4.78
C ASP A 94 -13.21 -14.27 3.45
N LYS A 95 -14.30 -13.83 2.80
CA LYS A 95 -14.66 -14.26 1.45
C LYS A 95 -13.64 -13.84 0.39
N TYR A 96 -12.82 -12.81 0.68
CA TYR A 96 -11.77 -12.33 -0.19
C TYR A 96 -10.44 -12.98 0.19
N HIS A 97 -9.76 -13.55 -0.80
CA HIS A 97 -8.45 -14.16 -0.61
C HIS A 97 -7.41 -13.10 -0.24
N LEU A 98 -7.50 -11.93 -0.87
CA LEU A 98 -6.64 -10.77 -0.61
C LEU A 98 -7.49 -9.56 -0.24
N LEU A 99 -7.15 -8.91 0.87
CA LEU A 99 -7.65 -7.61 1.27
C LEU A 99 -6.55 -6.56 1.10
N ILE A 100 -6.82 -5.53 0.32
CA ILE A 100 -5.89 -4.41 0.13
C ILE A 100 -6.36 -3.23 0.96
N LEU A 101 -5.50 -2.81 1.89
CA LEU A 101 -5.67 -1.63 2.74
C LEU A 101 -4.75 -0.53 2.25
N ASP A 102 -5.32 0.41 1.52
CA ASP A 102 -4.55 1.55 1.03
C ASP A 102 -4.47 2.62 2.12
N ASP A 103 -3.24 3.07 2.38
CA ASP A 103 -2.90 4.20 3.27
C ASP A 103 -3.24 4.00 4.75
N ILE A 104 -2.62 2.98 5.38
CA ILE A 104 -2.91 2.57 6.76
C ILE A 104 -2.60 3.65 7.82
N VAL A 105 -1.75 4.61 7.52
CA VAL A 105 -1.29 5.62 8.49
C VAL A 105 -2.30 6.75 8.72
N TYR A 106 -3.29 6.88 7.86
CA TYR A 106 -4.37 7.87 7.99
C TYR A 106 -5.48 7.44 8.96
N VAL A 107 -5.33 6.31 9.64
CA VAL A 107 -6.25 5.94 10.71
C VAL A 107 -6.00 6.89 11.87
N SER A 108 -7.04 7.60 12.29
CA SER A 108 -7.00 8.47 13.46
C SER A 108 -6.51 7.66 14.68
N LYS A 109 -5.75 8.30 15.56
CA LYS A 109 -5.16 7.64 16.73
C LYS A 109 -6.18 7.32 17.84
N ASP A 110 -7.46 7.19 17.51
CA ASP A 110 -8.47 6.77 18.48
C ASP A 110 -8.32 5.27 18.77
N GLN A 111 -8.35 4.93 20.04
CA GLN A 111 -8.25 3.56 20.54
C GLN A 111 -9.35 2.65 19.97
N ALA A 112 -10.53 3.18 19.72
CA ALA A 112 -11.65 2.42 19.15
C ALA A 112 -11.38 2.04 17.67
N GLU A 113 -10.77 2.94 16.90
CA GLU A 113 -10.41 2.71 15.49
C GLU A 113 -9.29 1.69 15.34
N THR A 114 -8.25 1.81 16.17
CA THR A 114 -7.12 0.90 16.15
C THR A 114 -7.49 -0.50 16.64
N SER A 115 -8.44 -0.61 17.57
CA SER A 115 -8.92 -1.88 18.08
C SER A 115 -9.61 -2.72 17.01
N VAL A 116 -10.47 -2.15 16.15
CA VAL A 116 -11.11 -2.92 15.07
C VAL A 116 -10.13 -3.34 13.99
N LEU A 117 -9.11 -2.52 13.72
CA LEU A 117 -8.02 -2.86 12.80
C LEU A 117 -7.15 -4.01 13.36
N PHE A 118 -6.87 -3.99 14.66
CA PHE A 118 -6.15 -5.05 15.34
C PHE A 118 -6.90 -6.40 15.27
N GLU A 119 -8.22 -6.38 15.50
CA GLU A 119 -9.04 -7.57 15.37
C GLU A 119 -9.09 -8.10 13.93
N LEU A 120 -9.16 -7.21 12.93
CA LEU A 120 -9.08 -7.59 11.53
C LEU A 120 -7.74 -8.28 11.21
N ILE A 121 -6.61 -7.70 11.64
CA ILE A 121 -5.29 -8.29 11.44
C ILE A 121 -5.23 -9.67 12.11
N GLY A 122 -5.73 -9.79 13.34
CA GLY A 122 -5.76 -11.05 14.07
C GLY A 122 -6.64 -12.11 13.40
N SER A 123 -7.81 -11.74 12.88
CA SER A 123 -8.73 -12.66 12.23
C SER A 123 -8.17 -13.23 10.91
N ARG A 124 -7.34 -12.46 10.22
CA ARG A 124 -6.74 -12.87 8.93
C ARG A 124 -5.38 -13.53 9.06
N TYR A 125 -4.72 -13.39 10.21
CA TYR A 125 -3.38 -13.92 10.44
C TYR A 125 -3.26 -15.40 10.08
N GLU A 126 -2.28 -15.76 9.25
CA GLU A 126 -2.01 -17.10 8.70
C GLU A 126 -3.19 -17.80 7.98
N ARG A 127 -4.23 -17.04 7.64
CA ARG A 127 -5.44 -17.57 6.98
C ARG A 127 -5.76 -16.88 5.68
N ARG A 128 -5.61 -15.57 5.64
CA ARG A 128 -5.98 -14.73 4.50
C ARG A 128 -4.99 -13.60 4.34
N SER A 129 -4.54 -13.38 3.13
CA SER A 129 -3.52 -12.38 2.82
C SER A 129 -4.04 -10.95 2.90
N MET A 130 -3.14 -10.06 3.27
CA MET A 130 -3.34 -8.61 3.21
C MET A 130 -2.23 -7.97 2.39
N LEU A 131 -2.59 -6.97 1.57
CA LEU A 131 -1.65 -6.03 0.98
C LEU A 131 -1.89 -4.67 1.63
N ILE A 132 -0.84 -4.09 2.20
CA ILE A 132 -0.94 -2.85 2.94
C ILE A 132 -0.01 -1.82 2.33
N THR A 133 -0.51 -0.61 2.08
CA THR A 133 0.32 0.52 1.71
C THR A 133 0.45 1.50 2.87
N ALA A 134 1.65 2.05 3.07
CA ALA A 134 1.93 3.02 4.10
C ALA A 134 2.88 4.12 3.63
N ASN A 135 2.64 5.35 4.09
CA ASN A 135 3.46 6.50 3.72
C ASN A 135 4.69 6.67 4.60
N GLN A 136 4.74 6.01 5.74
CA GLN A 136 5.87 6.04 6.67
C GLN A 136 6.79 4.85 6.47
N PRO A 137 8.10 4.99 6.75
CA PRO A 137 9.02 3.88 6.78
C PRO A 137 8.58 2.84 7.82
N PHE A 138 8.94 1.58 7.60
CA PHE A 138 8.61 0.49 8.51
C PHE A 138 9.07 0.76 9.96
N GLY A 139 10.23 1.36 10.15
CA GLY A 139 10.75 1.71 11.48
C GLY A 139 9.90 2.72 12.28
N GLU A 140 8.98 3.45 11.63
CA GLU A 140 8.08 4.39 12.29
C GLU A 140 6.70 3.82 12.64
N TRP A 141 6.45 2.57 12.28
CA TRP A 141 5.17 1.89 12.49
C TRP A 141 4.80 1.72 13.96
N GLY A 142 5.79 1.76 14.87
CA GLY A 142 5.54 1.78 16.31
C GLY A 142 4.65 2.91 16.82
N LYS A 143 4.35 3.90 15.95
CA LYS A 143 3.49 5.05 16.28
C LYS A 143 2.07 4.92 15.72
N VAL A 144 1.74 3.84 15.01
CA VAL A 144 0.44 3.67 14.32
C VAL A 144 -0.68 3.38 15.32
N PHE A 145 -0.39 2.62 16.37
CA PHE A 145 -1.36 2.29 17.40
C PHE A 145 -1.04 3.03 18.70
N PRO A 146 -2.07 3.47 19.47
CA PRO A 146 -1.86 4.19 20.73
C PRO A 146 -1.23 3.31 21.82
N ASP A 147 -1.47 2.01 21.78
CA ASP A 147 -0.90 1.03 22.70
C ASP A 147 0.32 0.35 22.07
N GLN A 148 1.46 0.42 22.76
CA GLN A 148 2.72 -0.15 22.28
C GLN A 148 2.67 -1.68 22.18
N ALA A 149 2.01 -2.35 23.10
CA ALA A 149 1.89 -3.81 23.08
C ALA A 149 1.01 -4.27 21.92
N MET A 150 -0.11 -3.57 21.67
CA MET A 150 -0.99 -3.80 20.53
C MET A 150 -0.26 -3.54 19.21
N THR A 151 0.54 -2.48 19.15
CA THR A 151 1.38 -2.16 17.98
C THR A 151 2.35 -3.29 17.66
N LEU A 152 3.11 -3.75 18.65
CA LEU A 152 4.08 -4.83 18.47
C LEU A 152 3.40 -6.11 18.00
N ALA A 153 2.27 -6.49 18.61
CA ALA A 153 1.54 -7.68 18.23
C ALA A 153 0.91 -7.59 16.82
N ALA A 154 0.44 -6.42 16.40
CA ALA A 154 -0.07 -6.20 15.06
C ALA A 154 1.05 -6.26 14.02
N ILE A 155 2.18 -5.60 14.28
CA ILE A 155 3.35 -5.61 13.40
C ILE A 155 3.89 -7.03 13.25
N ASP A 156 4.07 -7.76 14.36
CA ASP A 156 4.55 -9.13 14.34
C ASP A 156 3.70 -10.03 13.42
N ARG A 157 2.37 -9.95 13.55
CA ARG A 157 1.45 -10.70 12.68
C ARG A 157 1.51 -10.28 11.21
N LEU A 158 1.70 -8.99 10.94
CA LEU A 158 1.74 -8.49 9.56
C LEU A 158 3.03 -8.86 8.85
N VAL A 159 4.18 -8.84 9.55
CA VAL A 159 5.49 -9.13 8.95
C VAL A 159 5.81 -10.61 8.91
N HIS A 160 5.15 -11.42 9.74
CA HIS A 160 5.31 -12.86 9.71
C HIS A 160 4.90 -13.39 8.33
N HIS A 161 5.81 -13.95 7.58
CA HIS A 161 5.62 -14.36 6.19
C HIS A 161 5.27 -13.23 5.20
N ALA A 162 5.78 -12.01 5.42
CA ALA A 162 5.51 -10.89 4.52
C ALA A 162 6.64 -10.68 3.49
N THR A 163 6.24 -10.26 2.29
CA THR A 163 7.13 -9.58 1.34
C THR A 163 7.01 -8.07 1.57
N ILE A 164 8.15 -7.39 1.73
CA ILE A 164 8.21 -5.96 2.01
C ILE A 164 8.91 -5.24 0.87
N PHE A 165 8.27 -4.25 0.27
CA PHE A 165 8.88 -3.32 -0.66
C PHE A 165 8.96 -1.93 -0.04
N GLU A 166 10.17 -1.40 0.10
CA GLU A 166 10.42 -0.01 0.48
C GLU A 166 10.67 0.83 -0.78
N MET A 167 9.68 1.66 -1.12
CA MET A 167 9.68 2.47 -2.34
C MET A 167 10.20 3.89 -2.02
N ASN A 168 11.47 3.98 -1.64
CA ASN A 168 12.14 5.23 -1.24
C ASN A 168 12.56 6.05 -2.47
N VAL A 169 11.59 6.55 -3.23
CA VAL A 169 11.83 7.38 -4.41
C VAL A 169 11.25 8.78 -4.22
N GLU A 170 11.85 9.75 -4.86
CA GLU A 170 11.27 11.09 -4.95
C GLU A 170 9.90 10.99 -5.64
N SER A 171 8.91 11.71 -5.08
CA SER A 171 7.53 11.61 -5.54
C SER A 171 7.40 11.73 -7.06
N TYR A 172 6.89 10.68 -7.69
CA TYR A 172 6.56 10.68 -9.12
C TYR A 172 5.64 11.84 -9.51
N ARG A 173 4.67 12.17 -8.64
CA ARG A 173 3.77 13.31 -8.84
C ARG A 173 4.53 14.63 -8.89
N ARG A 174 5.58 14.78 -8.07
CA ARG A 174 6.42 15.99 -8.05
C ARG A 174 7.27 16.07 -9.30
N ARG A 175 7.87 14.96 -9.74
CA ARG A 175 8.62 14.90 -11.02
C ARG A 175 7.72 15.22 -12.19
N ALA A 176 6.59 14.55 -12.35
CA ALA A 176 5.64 14.80 -13.42
C ALA A 176 5.10 16.23 -13.45
N ALA A 177 4.92 16.87 -12.27
CA ALA A 177 4.54 18.29 -12.19
C ALA A 177 5.67 19.23 -12.62
N LEU A 178 6.93 18.91 -12.29
CA LEU A 178 8.11 19.68 -12.70
C LEU A 178 8.35 19.56 -14.21
N ASP A 179 8.19 18.36 -14.77
CA ASP A 179 8.34 18.10 -16.19
C ASP A 179 7.25 18.82 -17.03
N ARG A 180 6.01 18.88 -16.54
CA ARG A 180 4.93 19.68 -17.14
C ARG A 180 5.25 21.18 -17.11
N LYS A 181 5.91 21.68 -16.06
CA LYS A 181 6.35 23.09 -15.97
C LYS A 181 7.54 23.39 -16.88
N ARG A 182 8.35 22.39 -17.22
CA ARG A 182 9.51 22.55 -18.12
C ARG A 182 9.12 22.62 -19.58
N GLY A 183 7.90 22.32 -20.03
CA GLY A 183 7.36 22.43 -21.38
C GLY A 183 8.33 21.94 -22.48
N PRO A 184 7.90 21.45 -23.64
CA PRO A 184 8.82 21.13 -24.71
C PRO A 184 9.44 22.41 -25.26
N GLY A 185 10.74 22.61 -25.02
CA GLY A 185 11.59 23.49 -25.82
C GLY A 185 11.70 24.94 -25.40
N ARG A 186 12.55 25.22 -24.39
CA ARG A 186 13.34 26.45 -24.40
C ARG A 186 14.81 26.08 -24.27
N PRO A 187 15.64 26.26 -25.34
CA PRO A 187 17.08 26.03 -25.24
C PRO A 187 17.67 26.99 -24.19
N PRO A 188 18.75 26.59 -23.47
CA PRO A 188 19.41 27.46 -22.51
C PRO A 188 19.96 28.67 -23.25
N THR A 189 19.54 29.86 -22.86
CA THR A 189 20.13 31.13 -23.31
C THR A 189 21.52 31.21 -22.68
N HIS A 190 22.56 30.88 -23.44
CA HIS A 190 23.93 31.21 -23.09
C HIS A 190 24.05 32.75 -23.10
N ALA A 191 24.19 33.34 -21.93
CA ALA A 191 24.57 34.73 -21.80
C ALA A 191 26.03 34.83 -22.26
N THR A 192 26.22 35.39 -23.45
CA THR A 192 27.56 35.77 -23.95
C THR A 192 28.00 37.01 -23.19
N ILE A 193 28.94 36.86 -22.29
CA ILE A 193 29.65 38.03 -21.68
C ILE A 193 30.49 38.63 -22.75
N LYS A 194 30.12 39.82 -23.24
CA LYS A 194 30.99 40.65 -24.05
C LYS A 194 31.99 41.32 -23.11
N GLU A 195 33.24 40.89 -23.16
CA GLU A 195 34.37 41.69 -22.66
C GLU A 195 34.46 42.96 -23.48
N LYS A 196 34.46 44.13 -22.81
CA LYS A 196 34.86 45.42 -23.39
C LYS A 196 36.33 45.63 -23.11
N THR A 197 37.09 45.75 -24.20
CA THR A 197 38.43 46.33 -24.27
C THR A 197 38.37 47.83 -23.93
#